data_79709711249f7e5fb50cef90b918d003
#
_entry.id   79709711249f7e5fb50cef90b918d003
#
_cell.length_a   1.000
_cell.length_b   1.000
_cell.length_c   1.000
_cell.angle_alpha   90.00
_cell.angle_beta   90.00
_cell.angle_gamma   90.00
#
_symmetry.space_group_name_H-M   'P 1'
#
loop_
_entity.id
_entity.type
_entity.pdbx_description
1 polymer ?
#
loop_
_entity_poly.entity_id
_entity_poly.type
_entity_poly.pdbx_seq_one_letter_code
_entity_poly.pdbx_strand_id
1 'polypeptide(L)'
;MTAIATANDVTERRSFFEVYVITIGHALTHWYPATFYVLAPVIGNELGLSYTQIASIVTAQAIAGALTNIPGGIICDAIGRKGLMMALSLAWIGFPYMIMAATHAYWMLLACAVLIGVGNTIWHPTAIPTLARRFPERKGLVVSIHGMGGNIGDAVAPFVAGTLLSGVALAGVTYIPSLTWREVMIFNVIPGIFMSVAILWYLGKLQMEGKTRPGEKALSLGEVIKGFGGLLKNKTLMMLATSSAFRSMTQGSLMVFIPLYLANIMGYSAWATGAAMMGLQLCGFIAAPIAGSMSDKVGRRNIMMTSMVMTAVVLLAMVFAGGTPAFVFLVATLGFFLFAIRAVLQAWTLDATPKNMGGSAIGLLFGIQAIGNAAGPLICGILADKYGLLSTFYFMAFTIVIANMFVFIIPDERAPAKA
;
A
#
# COMPACT_ATOMS: atom_id res chain seq x y z
N MET A 1 5.32 -58.69 3.98
CA MET A 1 6.41 -57.80 3.52
C MET A 1 6.02 -56.35 3.82
N THR A 2 6.53 -55.85 4.86
CA THR A 2 6.28 -54.54 5.47
C THR A 2 6.94 -53.44 4.64
N ALA A 3 6.10 -52.56 4.05
CA ALA A 3 6.60 -51.36 3.41
C ALA A 3 7.17 -50.41 4.52
N ILE A 4 8.45 -50.23 4.48
CA ILE A 4 9.16 -49.25 5.29
C ILE A 4 8.71 -47.86 4.77
N ALA A 5 7.84 -47.21 5.50
CA ALA A 5 7.57 -45.79 5.33
C ALA A 5 8.84 -45.03 5.69
N THR A 6 9.49 -44.45 4.70
CA THR A 6 10.63 -43.55 4.90
C THR A 6 10.12 -42.34 5.66
N ALA A 7 10.43 -42.29 6.95
CA ALA A 7 10.20 -41.18 7.85
C ALA A 7 11.16 -40.02 7.47
N ASN A 8 10.73 -39.21 6.52
CA ASN A 8 11.28 -37.88 6.26
C ASN A 8 10.17 -36.87 6.03
N ASP A 9 9.04 -37.07 6.69
CA ASP A 9 8.02 -36.03 6.89
C ASP A 9 8.23 -35.45 8.30
N VAL A 10 9.31 -34.69 8.43
CA VAL A 10 9.43 -33.75 9.55
C VAL A 10 8.36 -32.70 9.28
N THR A 11 7.13 -33.00 9.75
CA THR A 11 6.09 -32.01 9.92
C THR A 11 6.65 -30.95 10.87
N GLU A 12 7.37 -29.97 10.32
CA GLU A 12 7.69 -28.73 11.05
C GLU A 12 6.40 -28.26 11.69
N ARG A 13 6.35 -28.25 13.01
CA ARG A 13 5.18 -27.84 13.78
C ARG A 13 4.78 -26.45 13.29
N ARG A 14 3.63 -26.35 12.61
CA ARG A 14 3.04 -25.10 12.15
C ARG A 14 2.64 -24.31 13.37
N SER A 15 3.35 -23.25 13.70
CA SER A 15 2.99 -22.36 14.79
C SER A 15 2.25 -21.14 14.24
N PHE A 16 1.10 -20.80 14.82
CA PHE A 16 0.39 -19.57 14.47
C PHE A 16 1.23 -18.31 14.77
N PHE A 17 2.29 -18.44 15.56
CA PHE A 17 3.28 -17.41 15.81
C PHE A 17 3.99 -16.97 14.51
N GLU A 18 4.16 -17.87 13.52
CA GLU A 18 4.69 -17.51 12.19
C GLU A 18 3.87 -16.43 11.50
N VAL A 19 2.54 -16.51 11.65
CA VAL A 19 1.61 -15.53 11.09
C VAL A 19 1.88 -14.15 11.67
N TYR A 20 2.08 -14.06 13.00
CA TYR A 20 2.38 -12.78 13.66
C TYR A 20 3.76 -12.24 13.26
N VAL A 21 4.78 -13.09 13.20
CA VAL A 21 6.13 -12.70 12.74
C VAL A 21 6.09 -12.10 11.34
N ILE A 22 5.42 -12.77 10.40
CA ILE A 22 5.28 -12.29 9.02
C ILE A 22 4.39 -11.03 8.98
N THR A 23 3.36 -10.92 9.81
CA THR A 23 2.47 -9.76 9.87
C THR A 23 3.18 -8.52 10.40
N ILE A 24 4.00 -8.66 11.44
CA ILE A 24 4.82 -7.54 11.97
C ILE A 24 5.85 -7.10 10.92
N GLY A 25 6.51 -8.06 10.25
CA GLY A 25 7.40 -7.75 9.14
C GLY A 25 6.68 -6.96 8.04
N HIS A 26 5.44 -7.34 7.69
CA HIS A 26 4.61 -6.60 6.73
C HIS A 26 4.26 -5.19 7.20
N ALA A 27 3.94 -5.02 8.47
CA ALA A 27 3.72 -3.69 9.05
C ALA A 27 4.95 -2.79 8.84
N LEU A 28 6.15 -3.34 9.02
CA LEU A 28 7.40 -2.60 8.84
C LEU A 28 7.71 -2.29 7.37
N THR A 29 7.30 -3.11 6.40
CA THR A 29 7.46 -2.74 4.96
C THR A 29 6.61 -1.53 4.58
N HIS A 30 5.44 -1.35 5.21
CA HIS A 30 4.58 -0.19 5.06
C HIS A 30 5.02 1.00 5.91
N TRP A 31 5.66 0.74 7.04
CA TRP A 31 6.16 1.74 7.96
C TRP A 31 7.11 2.75 7.30
N TYR A 32 8.01 2.28 6.47
CA TYR A 32 9.01 3.11 5.82
C TYR A 32 8.41 4.18 4.89
N PRO A 33 7.60 3.84 3.86
CA PRO A 33 7.01 4.86 3.01
C PRO A 33 6.04 5.77 3.78
N ALA A 34 5.30 5.24 4.75
CA ALA A 34 4.37 6.03 5.56
C ALA A 34 5.11 7.07 6.42
N THR A 35 6.28 6.74 6.97
CA THR A 35 7.17 7.69 7.65
C THR A 35 7.64 8.79 6.69
N PHE A 36 8.07 8.42 5.48
CA PHE A 36 8.57 9.39 4.51
C PHE A 36 7.55 10.50 4.19
N TYR A 37 6.27 10.18 4.13
CA TYR A 37 5.24 11.19 3.87
C TYR A 37 5.18 12.31 4.90
N VAL A 38 5.41 12.01 6.18
CA VAL A 38 5.46 13.03 7.25
C VAL A 38 6.79 13.77 7.27
N LEU A 39 7.87 13.12 6.84
CA LEU A 39 9.19 13.76 6.71
C LEU A 39 9.29 14.66 5.48
N ALA A 40 8.49 14.41 4.44
CA ALA A 40 8.58 15.09 3.15
C ALA A 40 8.51 16.63 3.24
N PRO A 41 7.65 17.27 4.06
CA PRO A 41 7.66 18.72 4.23
C PRO A 41 8.99 19.23 4.83
N VAL A 42 9.52 18.55 5.83
CA VAL A 42 10.76 18.96 6.51
C VAL A 42 11.97 18.80 5.58
N ILE A 43 12.04 17.67 4.87
CA ILE A 43 13.09 17.39 3.87
C ILE A 43 13.02 18.42 2.73
N GLY A 44 11.81 18.67 2.23
CA GLY A 44 11.59 19.63 1.15
C GLY A 44 12.02 21.04 1.51
N ASN A 45 11.65 21.49 2.71
CA ASN A 45 12.02 22.81 3.20
C ASN A 45 13.53 22.94 3.46
N GLU A 46 14.18 21.92 4.06
CA GLU A 46 15.62 21.96 4.35
C GLU A 46 16.48 21.92 3.08
N LEU A 47 16.09 21.07 2.11
CA LEU A 47 16.86 20.88 0.88
C LEU A 47 16.41 21.79 -0.27
N GLY A 48 15.43 22.67 -0.05
CA GLY A 48 14.89 23.58 -1.07
C GLY A 48 14.24 22.84 -2.24
N LEU A 49 13.57 21.70 -2.01
CA LEU A 49 12.97 20.91 -3.05
C LEU A 49 11.62 21.47 -3.47
N SER A 50 11.36 21.46 -4.78
CA SER A 50 10.03 21.75 -5.32
C SER A 50 9.05 20.61 -5.01
N TYR A 51 7.75 20.88 -5.10
CA TYR A 51 6.71 19.86 -4.91
C TYR A 51 6.83 18.75 -5.97
N THR A 52 7.21 19.10 -7.19
CA THR A 52 7.52 18.12 -8.25
C THR A 52 8.68 17.20 -7.86
N GLN A 53 9.74 17.74 -7.28
CA GLN A 53 10.88 16.95 -6.83
C GLN A 53 10.50 15.99 -5.68
N ILE A 54 9.72 16.45 -4.70
CA ILE A 54 9.21 15.60 -3.63
C ILE A 54 8.32 14.49 -4.20
N ALA A 55 7.39 14.83 -5.06
CA ALA A 55 6.49 13.86 -5.70
C ALA A 55 7.26 12.85 -6.57
N SER A 56 8.30 13.27 -7.27
CA SER A 56 9.10 12.39 -8.12
C SER A 56 9.86 11.32 -7.34
N ILE A 57 10.25 11.57 -6.08
CA ILE A 57 10.84 10.57 -5.19
C ILE A 57 9.85 9.42 -4.97
N VAL A 58 8.60 9.75 -4.61
CA VAL A 58 7.55 8.74 -4.40
C VAL A 58 7.18 8.03 -5.71
N THR A 59 7.09 8.78 -6.81
CA THR A 59 6.84 8.23 -8.15
C THR A 59 7.93 7.25 -8.58
N ALA A 60 9.22 7.59 -8.38
CA ALA A 60 10.34 6.72 -8.70
C ALA A 60 10.29 5.40 -7.92
N GLN A 61 9.96 5.46 -6.63
CA GLN A 61 9.75 4.27 -5.80
C GLN A 61 8.61 3.40 -6.37
N ALA A 62 7.47 4.00 -6.73
CA ALA A 62 6.32 3.27 -7.27
C ALA A 62 6.62 2.62 -8.62
N ILE A 63 7.31 3.32 -9.52
CA ILE A 63 7.72 2.80 -10.83
C ILE A 63 8.71 1.64 -10.66
N ALA A 64 9.74 1.82 -9.83
CA ALA A 64 10.73 0.77 -9.56
C ALA A 64 10.05 -0.49 -9.01
N GLY A 65 9.12 -0.32 -8.05
CA GLY A 65 8.32 -1.39 -7.52
C GLY A 65 7.48 -2.11 -8.57
N ALA A 66 6.78 -1.36 -9.42
CA ALA A 66 5.96 -1.94 -10.48
C ALA A 66 6.79 -2.76 -11.49
N LEU A 67 7.94 -2.24 -11.92
CA LEU A 67 8.82 -2.90 -12.88
C LEU A 67 9.48 -4.16 -12.32
N THR A 68 9.79 -4.18 -11.03
CA THR A 68 10.52 -5.28 -10.38
C THR A 68 9.59 -6.34 -9.76
N ASN A 69 8.29 -6.11 -9.72
CA ASN A 69 7.34 -7.02 -9.06
C ASN A 69 7.33 -8.42 -9.70
N ILE A 70 7.27 -8.52 -11.04
CA ILE A 70 7.27 -9.81 -11.75
C ILE A 70 8.66 -10.48 -11.65
N PRO A 71 9.78 -9.82 -11.98
CA PRO A 71 11.11 -10.41 -11.82
C PRO A 71 11.39 -10.83 -10.36
N GLY A 72 11.00 -10.01 -9.39
CA GLY A 72 11.15 -10.29 -7.97
C GLY A 72 10.41 -11.58 -7.54
N GLY A 73 9.17 -11.77 -8.02
CA GLY A 73 8.41 -12.99 -7.79
C GLY A 73 9.10 -14.24 -8.34
N ILE A 74 9.61 -14.16 -9.59
CA ILE A 74 10.35 -15.27 -10.23
C ILE A 74 11.63 -15.62 -9.44
N ILE A 75 12.39 -14.61 -9.01
CA ILE A 75 13.60 -14.80 -8.19
C ILE A 75 13.25 -15.45 -6.86
N CYS A 76 12.19 -14.99 -6.19
CA CYS A 76 11.73 -15.57 -4.93
C CYS A 76 11.34 -17.04 -5.05
N ASP A 77 10.73 -17.42 -6.17
CA ASP A 77 10.33 -18.81 -6.43
C ASP A 77 11.54 -19.68 -6.79
N ALA A 78 12.50 -19.16 -7.55
CA ALA A 78 13.71 -19.87 -7.93
C ALA A 78 14.61 -20.14 -6.71
N ILE A 79 14.78 -19.18 -5.79
CA ILE A 79 15.59 -19.34 -4.59
C ILE A 79 14.93 -20.29 -3.58
N GLY A 80 13.59 -20.31 -3.48
CA GLY A 80 12.84 -21.19 -2.61
C GLY A 80 12.95 -20.93 -1.10
N ARG A 81 13.97 -20.20 -0.63
CA ARG A 81 14.24 -19.89 0.79
C ARG A 81 13.38 -18.70 1.24
N LYS A 82 12.13 -18.96 1.57
CA LYS A 82 11.13 -17.91 1.78
C LYS A 82 11.43 -17.00 2.99
N GLY A 83 11.89 -17.56 4.09
CA GLY A 83 12.31 -16.77 5.27
C GLY A 83 13.48 -15.85 4.97
N LEU A 84 14.51 -16.34 4.24
CA LEU A 84 15.64 -15.52 3.80
C LEU A 84 15.18 -14.37 2.91
N MET A 85 14.30 -14.64 1.94
CA MET A 85 13.82 -13.61 1.03
C MET A 85 13.02 -12.50 1.74
N MET A 86 12.17 -12.86 2.72
CA MET A 86 11.46 -11.86 3.55
C MET A 86 12.43 -11.04 4.40
N ALA A 87 13.44 -11.69 5.03
CA ALA A 87 14.45 -10.99 5.82
C ALA A 87 15.27 -10.02 4.95
N LEU A 88 15.73 -10.48 3.78
CA LEU A 88 16.49 -9.64 2.83
C LEU A 88 15.65 -8.48 2.30
N SER A 89 14.37 -8.69 2.00
CA SER A 89 13.46 -7.62 1.58
C SER A 89 13.40 -6.50 2.62
N LEU A 90 13.19 -6.86 3.88
CA LEU A 90 13.05 -5.90 4.96
C LEU A 90 14.38 -5.16 5.26
N ALA A 91 15.50 -5.87 5.27
CA ALA A 91 16.82 -5.26 5.42
C ALA A 91 17.16 -4.33 4.25
N TRP A 92 16.84 -4.76 3.02
CA TRP A 92 17.07 -3.98 1.82
C TRP A 92 16.28 -2.68 1.81
N ILE A 93 15.02 -2.67 2.26
CA ILE A 93 14.22 -1.45 2.35
C ILE A 93 14.85 -0.47 3.34
N GLY A 94 15.36 -0.94 4.48
CA GLY A 94 15.96 -0.10 5.52
C GLY A 94 17.27 0.56 5.10
N PHE A 95 18.12 -0.14 4.34
CA PHE A 95 19.45 0.36 3.96
C PHE A 95 19.41 1.71 3.20
N PRO A 96 18.57 1.94 2.17
CA PRO A 96 18.50 3.23 1.50
C PRO A 96 18.03 4.36 2.41
N TYR A 97 17.23 4.10 3.46
CA TYR A 97 16.85 5.14 4.43
C TYR A 97 18.06 5.66 5.22
N MET A 98 19.03 4.80 5.51
CA MET A 98 20.29 5.25 6.14
C MET A 98 21.09 6.15 5.20
N ILE A 99 21.12 5.83 3.89
CA ILE A 99 21.77 6.68 2.88
C ILE A 99 21.02 8.00 2.75
N MET A 100 19.68 7.99 2.71
CA MET A 100 18.86 9.20 2.69
C MET A 100 19.17 10.10 3.88
N ALA A 101 19.34 9.53 5.08
CA ALA A 101 19.67 10.29 6.28
C ALA A 101 21.03 11.01 6.20
N ALA A 102 21.96 10.49 5.42
CA ALA A 102 23.29 11.06 5.24
C ALA A 102 23.41 12.05 4.07
N THR A 103 22.37 12.17 3.22
CA THR A 103 22.46 12.96 1.99
C THR A 103 21.97 14.40 2.16
N HIS A 104 22.52 15.26 1.28
CA HIS A 104 22.04 16.63 1.04
C HIS A 104 21.63 16.85 -0.41
N ALA A 105 21.60 15.78 -1.23
CA ALA A 105 21.36 15.86 -2.66
C ALA A 105 20.04 15.20 -3.07
N TYR A 106 19.20 15.91 -3.80
CA TYR A 106 17.95 15.40 -4.38
C TYR A 106 18.13 14.08 -5.16
N TRP A 107 19.17 14.00 -6.02
CA TRP A 107 19.39 12.82 -6.85
C TRP A 107 19.71 11.55 -6.03
N MET A 108 20.32 11.73 -4.87
CA MET A 108 20.56 10.61 -3.97
C MET A 108 19.25 10.13 -3.31
N LEU A 109 18.37 11.06 -2.92
CA LEU A 109 17.04 10.70 -2.42
C LEU A 109 16.24 9.93 -3.49
N LEU A 110 16.31 10.38 -4.75
CA LEU A 110 15.65 9.72 -5.86
C LEU A 110 16.22 8.31 -6.11
N ALA A 111 17.54 8.15 -6.12
CA ALA A 111 18.19 6.86 -6.28
C ALA A 111 17.82 5.89 -5.13
N CYS A 112 17.83 6.37 -3.90
CA CYS A 112 17.41 5.59 -2.73
C CYS A 112 15.93 5.16 -2.84
N ALA A 113 15.04 6.03 -3.33
CA ALA A 113 13.64 5.70 -3.55
C ALA A 113 13.47 4.55 -4.57
N VAL A 114 14.24 4.55 -5.65
CA VAL A 114 14.29 3.44 -6.60
C VAL A 114 14.71 2.13 -5.91
N LEU A 115 15.77 2.16 -5.09
CA LEU A 115 16.23 0.98 -4.35
C LEU A 115 15.16 0.46 -3.37
N ILE A 116 14.46 1.36 -2.67
CA ILE A 116 13.35 1.00 -1.77
C ILE A 116 12.23 0.30 -2.57
N GLY A 117 11.87 0.85 -3.73
CA GLY A 117 10.87 0.25 -4.61
C GLY A 117 11.22 -1.18 -5.00
N VAL A 118 12.47 -1.43 -5.40
CA VAL A 118 12.99 -2.77 -5.72
C VAL A 118 12.86 -3.73 -4.53
N GLY A 119 13.29 -3.29 -3.33
CA GLY A 119 13.26 -4.14 -2.13
C GLY A 119 11.85 -4.52 -1.69
N ASN A 120 10.91 -3.58 -1.80
CA ASN A 120 9.53 -3.79 -1.34
C ASN A 120 8.77 -4.83 -2.17
N THR A 121 9.13 -5.05 -3.42
CA THR A 121 8.46 -6.01 -4.31
C THR A 121 8.73 -7.47 -3.98
N ILE A 122 9.76 -7.78 -3.20
CA ILE A 122 10.11 -9.14 -2.80
C ILE A 122 9.18 -9.66 -1.70
N TRP A 123 8.63 -8.77 -0.87
CA TRP A 123 7.85 -9.16 0.31
C TRP A 123 6.56 -9.92 -0.03
N HIS A 124 5.67 -9.31 -0.81
CA HIS A 124 4.33 -9.85 -1.07
C HIS A 124 4.34 -11.19 -1.83
N PRO A 125 5.13 -11.37 -2.92
CA PRO A 125 5.24 -12.66 -3.60
C PRO A 125 5.82 -13.76 -2.73
N THR A 126 6.55 -13.39 -1.68
CA THR A 126 7.13 -14.35 -0.74
C THR A 126 6.18 -14.68 0.40
N ALA A 127 5.64 -13.67 1.08
CA ALA A 127 4.87 -13.82 2.31
C ALA A 127 3.48 -14.45 2.07
N ILE A 128 2.71 -13.94 1.09
CA ILE A 128 1.33 -14.38 0.85
C ILE A 128 1.24 -15.86 0.44
N PRO A 129 2.03 -16.35 -0.54
CA PRO A 129 2.02 -17.77 -0.87
C PRO A 129 2.53 -18.65 0.27
N THR A 130 3.50 -18.17 1.06
CA THR A 130 4.01 -18.89 2.23
C THR A 130 2.90 -19.13 3.24
N LEU A 131 2.19 -18.09 3.66
CA LEU A 131 1.06 -18.18 4.58
C LEU A 131 -0.04 -19.09 4.03
N ALA A 132 -0.42 -18.91 2.76
CA ALA A 132 -1.48 -19.70 2.14
C ALA A 132 -1.17 -21.19 2.04
N ARG A 133 0.11 -21.57 1.84
CA ARG A 133 0.56 -22.97 1.77
C ARG A 133 0.72 -23.59 3.17
N ARG A 134 1.20 -22.82 4.14
CA ARG A 134 1.41 -23.33 5.51
C ARG A 134 0.11 -23.47 6.29
N PHE A 135 -0.93 -22.70 5.98
CA PHE A 135 -2.23 -22.72 6.66
C PHE A 135 -3.39 -22.89 5.68
N PRO A 136 -3.45 -24.00 4.93
CA PRO A 136 -4.45 -24.19 3.87
C PRO A 136 -5.88 -24.19 4.40
N GLU A 137 -6.12 -24.71 5.63
CA GLU A 137 -7.44 -24.77 6.27
C GLU A 137 -7.94 -23.38 6.73
N ARG A 138 -7.02 -22.44 6.95
CA ARG A 138 -7.29 -21.06 7.45
C ARG A 138 -6.70 -19.99 6.53
N LYS A 139 -6.55 -20.31 5.24
CA LYS A 139 -5.91 -19.44 4.25
C LYS A 139 -6.45 -18.01 4.26
N GLY A 140 -7.78 -17.84 4.26
CA GLY A 140 -8.42 -16.52 4.29
C GLY A 140 -8.06 -15.74 5.55
N LEU A 141 -8.10 -16.40 6.72
CA LEU A 141 -7.79 -15.76 8.00
C LEU A 141 -6.34 -15.26 8.05
N VAL A 142 -5.36 -16.13 7.71
CA VAL A 142 -3.95 -15.75 7.84
C VAL A 142 -3.53 -14.67 6.85
N VAL A 143 -4.09 -14.69 5.62
CA VAL A 143 -3.87 -13.64 4.62
C VAL A 143 -4.53 -12.32 5.05
N SER A 144 -5.69 -12.38 5.68
CA SER A 144 -6.35 -11.19 6.23
C SER A 144 -5.55 -10.58 7.37
N ILE A 145 -5.06 -11.39 8.32
CA ILE A 145 -4.19 -10.93 9.42
C ILE A 145 -2.92 -10.28 8.85
N HIS A 146 -2.31 -10.90 7.84
CA HIS A 146 -1.17 -10.31 7.13
C HIS A 146 -1.51 -8.95 6.52
N GLY A 147 -2.66 -8.82 5.85
CA GLY A 147 -3.12 -7.55 5.29
C GLY A 147 -3.34 -6.47 6.34
N MET A 148 -3.85 -6.83 7.53
CA MET A 148 -3.99 -5.89 8.66
C MET A 148 -2.65 -5.32 9.11
N GLY A 149 -1.55 -6.10 9.04
CA GLY A 149 -0.21 -5.62 9.37
C GLY A 149 0.17 -4.39 8.55
N GLY A 150 0.01 -4.43 7.23
CA GLY A 150 0.28 -3.28 6.37
C GLY A 150 -0.53 -2.03 6.75
N ASN A 151 -1.83 -2.20 7.00
CA ASN A 151 -2.69 -1.08 7.41
C ASN A 151 -2.27 -0.47 8.76
N ILE A 152 -1.81 -1.32 9.71
CA ILE A 152 -1.27 -0.85 11.00
C ILE A 152 0.02 -0.06 10.77
N GLY A 153 0.91 -0.55 9.92
CA GLY A 153 2.14 0.16 9.54
C GLY A 153 1.84 1.54 8.96
N ASP A 154 0.94 1.60 7.98
CA ASP A 154 0.51 2.85 7.34
C ASP A 154 -0.14 3.84 8.32
N ALA A 155 -0.84 3.35 9.35
CA ALA A 155 -1.53 4.20 10.32
C ALA A 155 -0.59 4.71 11.43
N VAL A 156 0.25 3.83 11.99
CA VAL A 156 1.04 4.14 13.18
C VAL A 156 2.33 4.88 12.84
N ALA A 157 2.98 4.55 11.73
CA ALA A 157 4.27 5.14 11.35
C ALA A 157 4.24 6.68 11.22
N PRO A 158 3.25 7.31 10.57
CA PRO A 158 3.16 8.76 10.50
C PRO A 158 3.07 9.43 11.86
N PHE A 159 2.30 8.83 12.77
CA PHE A 159 2.15 9.35 14.13
C PHE A 159 3.45 9.26 14.93
N VAL A 160 4.13 8.12 14.86
CA VAL A 160 5.43 7.93 15.54
C VAL A 160 6.48 8.87 14.96
N ALA A 161 6.58 8.98 13.63
CA ALA A 161 7.51 9.89 12.98
C ALA A 161 7.25 11.35 13.37
N GLY A 162 5.99 11.78 13.36
CA GLY A 162 5.59 13.11 13.78
C GLY A 162 5.89 13.39 15.26
N THR A 163 5.71 12.39 16.11
CA THR A 163 6.04 12.46 17.54
C THR A 163 7.54 12.61 17.77
N LEU A 164 8.36 11.83 17.06
CA LEU A 164 9.83 11.91 17.15
C LEU A 164 10.36 13.26 16.64
N LEU A 165 9.81 13.79 15.55
CA LEU A 165 10.18 15.11 15.03
C LEU A 165 9.82 16.24 15.98
N SER A 166 8.64 16.17 16.61
CA SER A 166 8.16 17.23 17.49
C SER A 166 8.73 17.15 18.90
N GLY A 167 9.18 15.96 19.31
CA GLY A 167 9.47 15.65 20.70
C GLY A 167 8.21 15.54 21.57
N VAL A 168 8.37 15.14 22.82
CA VAL A 168 7.29 15.08 23.82
C VAL A 168 7.75 15.75 25.09
N ALA A 169 7.09 16.85 25.45
CA ALA A 169 7.28 17.53 26.74
C ALA A 169 5.94 17.72 27.43
N LEU A 170 5.88 17.49 28.73
CA LEU A 170 4.70 17.68 29.57
C LEU A 170 5.12 18.37 30.87
N ALA A 171 4.39 19.41 31.25
CA ALA A 171 4.64 20.18 32.48
C ALA A 171 6.10 20.67 32.63
N GLY A 172 6.75 21.06 31.53
CA GLY A 172 8.13 21.54 31.50
C GLY A 172 9.21 20.43 31.55
N VAL A 173 8.80 19.16 31.56
CA VAL A 173 9.72 18.01 31.50
C VAL A 173 9.72 17.43 30.10
N THR A 174 10.91 17.35 29.47
CA THR A 174 11.09 16.71 28.17
C THR A 174 11.27 15.22 28.36
N TYR A 175 10.29 14.43 27.90
CA TYR A 175 10.32 12.95 27.90
C TYR A 175 10.99 12.38 26.67
N ILE A 176 10.75 12.99 25.50
CA ILE A 176 11.36 12.64 24.23
C ILE A 176 11.86 13.94 23.61
N PRO A 177 13.17 14.11 23.35
CA PRO A 177 13.66 15.27 22.64
C PRO A 177 13.18 15.27 21.19
N SER A 178 13.03 16.44 20.58
CA SER A 178 12.78 16.56 19.15
C SER A 178 13.99 16.05 18.37
N LEU A 179 13.75 15.20 17.38
CA LEU A 179 14.78 14.67 16.50
C LEU A 179 14.74 15.38 15.14
N THR A 180 15.88 15.44 14.49
CA THR A 180 15.96 15.83 13.09
C THR A 180 15.34 14.73 12.20
N TRP A 181 14.93 15.09 10.98
CA TRP A 181 14.42 14.09 10.06
C TRP A 181 15.43 12.99 9.72
N ARG A 182 16.74 13.31 9.78
CA ARG A 182 17.83 12.35 9.59
C ARG A 182 17.88 11.32 10.70
N GLU A 183 17.79 11.77 11.94
CA GLU A 183 17.71 10.89 13.11
C GLU A 183 16.47 10.01 13.07
N VAL A 184 15.31 10.60 12.72
CA VAL A 184 14.06 9.82 12.56
C VAL A 184 14.23 8.74 11.49
N MET A 185 14.88 9.02 10.35
CA MET A 185 15.16 8.00 9.33
C MET A 185 16.05 6.88 9.86
N ILE A 186 17.09 7.20 10.63
CA ILE A 186 17.99 6.20 11.22
C ILE A 186 17.22 5.35 12.25
N PHE A 187 16.49 5.98 13.17
CA PHE A 187 15.68 5.26 14.16
C PHE A 187 14.64 4.35 13.52
N ASN A 188 14.08 4.77 12.40
CA ASN A 188 13.11 3.98 11.63
C ASN A 188 13.69 2.65 11.12
N VAL A 189 14.99 2.59 10.85
CA VAL A 189 15.65 1.39 10.34
C VAL A 189 15.82 0.32 11.43
N ILE A 190 15.95 0.71 12.69
CA ILE A 190 16.22 -0.18 13.82
C ILE A 190 15.17 -1.31 13.95
N PRO A 191 13.85 -1.02 14.03
CA PRO A 191 12.85 -2.07 14.12
C PRO A 191 12.86 -3.02 12.92
N GLY A 192 13.14 -2.48 11.73
CA GLY A 192 13.21 -3.26 10.50
C GLY A 192 14.40 -4.22 10.47
N ILE A 193 15.59 -3.77 10.88
CA ILE A 193 16.77 -4.65 10.98
C ILE A 193 16.52 -5.71 12.04
N PHE A 194 16.03 -5.33 13.23
CA PHE A 194 15.72 -6.29 14.29
C PHE A 194 14.74 -7.35 13.81
N MET A 195 13.67 -6.94 13.13
CA MET A 195 12.67 -7.86 12.59
C MET A 195 13.23 -8.71 11.45
N SER A 196 14.11 -8.17 10.60
CA SER A 196 14.81 -8.93 9.57
C SER A 196 15.65 -10.06 10.18
N VAL A 197 16.40 -9.75 11.25
CA VAL A 197 17.18 -10.76 11.99
C VAL A 197 16.26 -11.80 12.64
N ALA A 198 15.16 -11.37 13.26
CA ALA A 198 14.17 -12.26 13.88
C ALA A 198 13.53 -13.20 12.84
N ILE A 199 13.16 -12.69 11.68
CA ILE A 199 12.64 -13.50 10.57
C ILE A 199 13.69 -14.49 10.07
N LEU A 200 14.94 -14.04 9.91
CA LEU A 200 16.02 -14.90 9.47
C LEU A 200 16.30 -16.02 10.48
N TRP A 201 16.30 -15.70 11.77
CA TRP A 201 16.50 -16.67 12.85
C TRP A 201 15.36 -17.68 12.93
N TYR A 202 14.10 -17.21 12.86
CA TYR A 202 12.92 -18.06 13.08
C TYR A 202 12.48 -18.79 11.79
N LEU A 203 12.49 -18.11 10.64
CA LEU A 203 12.02 -18.62 9.35
C LEU A 203 13.13 -18.85 8.32
N GLY A 204 14.41 -18.58 8.65
CA GLY A 204 15.52 -18.63 7.68
C GLY A 204 15.76 -20.01 7.07
N LYS A 205 15.41 -21.08 7.80
CA LYS A 205 15.47 -22.47 7.32
C LYS A 205 14.24 -22.88 6.51
N LEU A 206 13.20 -22.05 6.48
CA LEU A 206 11.95 -22.35 5.77
C LEU A 206 12.21 -22.39 4.26
N GLN A 207 12.24 -23.58 3.73
CA GLN A 207 12.33 -23.84 2.30
C GLN A 207 10.96 -24.26 1.78
N MET A 208 10.53 -23.65 0.69
CA MET A 208 9.33 -24.04 -0.02
C MET A 208 9.70 -24.12 -1.49
N GLU A 209 9.89 -25.33 -1.98
CA GLU A 209 10.10 -25.55 -3.40
C GLU A 209 8.90 -25.01 -4.19
N GLY A 210 9.18 -24.35 -5.31
CA GLY A 210 8.18 -23.75 -6.20
C GLY A 210 7.30 -24.76 -6.94
N LYS A 211 7.15 -25.99 -6.43
CA LYS A 211 6.34 -27.03 -7.05
C LYS A 211 4.86 -26.68 -6.94
N THR A 212 4.19 -26.63 -8.09
CA THR A 212 2.73 -26.75 -8.23
C THR A 212 2.22 -27.88 -7.33
N ARG A 213 1.03 -27.71 -6.75
CA ARG A 213 0.38 -28.76 -5.96
C ARG A 213 0.37 -30.07 -6.77
N PRO A 214 0.57 -31.26 -6.13
CA PRO A 214 0.38 -32.52 -6.80
C PRO A 214 -1.02 -32.54 -7.44
N GLY A 215 -1.08 -32.62 -8.78
CA GLY A 215 -2.32 -32.56 -9.56
C GLY A 215 -2.68 -31.21 -10.19
N GLU A 216 -2.07 -30.09 -9.85
CA GLU A 216 -2.19 -28.85 -10.61
C GLU A 216 -1.18 -28.87 -11.79
N LYS A 217 -1.67 -28.94 -13.01
CA LYS A 217 -0.85 -28.66 -14.20
C LYS A 217 -0.45 -27.20 -14.16
N ALA A 218 0.85 -26.92 -14.15
CA ALA A 218 1.34 -25.56 -14.41
C ALA A 218 0.79 -25.14 -15.78
N LEU A 219 0.07 -24.01 -15.82
CA LEU A 219 -0.40 -23.44 -17.08
C LEU A 219 0.83 -23.18 -17.97
N SER A 220 0.75 -23.62 -19.22
CA SER A 220 1.79 -23.28 -20.21
C SER A 220 1.82 -21.78 -20.42
N LEU A 221 2.96 -21.24 -20.80
CA LEU A 221 3.10 -19.80 -21.10
C LEU A 221 2.05 -19.34 -22.14
N GLY A 222 1.73 -20.19 -23.12
CA GLY A 222 0.70 -19.92 -24.11
C GLY A 222 -0.70 -19.82 -23.52
N GLU A 223 -1.05 -20.70 -22.56
CA GLU A 223 -2.33 -20.63 -21.85
C GLU A 223 -2.43 -19.40 -20.95
N VAL A 224 -1.34 -19.02 -20.30
CA VAL A 224 -1.27 -17.79 -19.51
C VAL A 224 -1.48 -16.55 -20.38
N ILE A 225 -0.77 -16.46 -21.52
CA ILE A 225 -0.91 -15.35 -22.47
C ILE A 225 -2.32 -15.29 -23.05
N LYS A 226 -2.88 -16.44 -23.47
CA LYS A 226 -4.24 -16.52 -24.00
C LYS A 226 -5.28 -16.11 -22.95
N GLY A 227 -5.13 -16.60 -21.72
CA GLY A 227 -5.99 -16.24 -20.60
C GLY A 227 -5.91 -14.75 -20.29
N PHE A 228 -4.70 -14.18 -20.25
CA PHE A 228 -4.50 -12.74 -20.06
C PHE A 228 -5.14 -11.91 -21.18
N GLY A 229 -5.00 -12.34 -22.44
CA GLY A 229 -5.71 -11.74 -23.58
C GLY A 229 -7.23 -11.78 -23.43
N GLY A 230 -7.79 -12.83 -22.80
CA GLY A 230 -9.20 -12.94 -22.46
C GLY A 230 -9.64 -11.91 -21.41
N LEU A 231 -8.81 -11.69 -20.37
CA LEU A 231 -9.07 -10.67 -19.33
C LEU A 231 -9.09 -9.25 -19.92
N LEU A 232 -8.18 -8.94 -20.83
CA LEU A 232 -8.13 -7.64 -21.50
C LEU A 232 -9.36 -7.36 -22.37
N LYS A 233 -10.05 -8.40 -22.85
CA LYS A 233 -11.30 -8.29 -23.61
C LYS A 233 -12.53 -8.16 -22.73
N ASN A 234 -12.41 -8.45 -21.44
CA ASN A 234 -13.53 -8.32 -20.50
C ASN A 234 -13.75 -6.83 -20.17
N LYS A 235 -14.82 -6.26 -20.74
CA LYS A 235 -15.16 -4.84 -20.60
C LYS A 235 -15.35 -4.43 -19.13
N THR A 236 -16.06 -5.22 -18.33
CA THR A 236 -16.29 -4.95 -16.91
C THR A 236 -14.98 -4.89 -16.15
N LEU A 237 -14.10 -5.88 -16.35
CA LEU A 237 -12.80 -5.93 -15.72
C LEU A 237 -11.91 -4.72 -16.12
N MET A 238 -11.89 -4.37 -17.40
CA MET A 238 -11.11 -3.21 -17.87
C MET A 238 -11.65 -1.87 -17.35
N MET A 239 -12.98 -1.73 -17.24
CA MET A 239 -13.59 -0.54 -16.62
C MET A 239 -13.25 -0.45 -15.13
N LEU A 240 -13.31 -1.56 -14.39
CA LEU A 240 -12.88 -1.62 -12.98
C LEU A 240 -11.40 -1.29 -12.83
N ALA A 241 -10.55 -1.83 -13.68
CA ALA A 241 -9.10 -1.59 -13.65
C ALA A 241 -8.78 -0.12 -13.97
N THR A 242 -9.44 0.49 -14.97
CA THR A 242 -9.27 1.89 -15.31
C THR A 242 -9.79 2.82 -14.20
N SER A 243 -10.99 2.53 -13.66
CA SER A 243 -11.50 3.23 -12.48
C SER A 243 -10.52 3.17 -11.32
N SER A 244 -9.94 2.00 -11.11
CA SER A 244 -8.93 1.76 -10.08
C SER A 244 -7.65 2.59 -10.28
N ALA A 245 -7.18 2.79 -11.52
CA ALA A 245 -6.05 3.65 -11.80
C ALA A 245 -6.32 5.10 -11.38
N PHE A 246 -7.45 5.67 -11.81
CA PHE A 246 -7.81 7.04 -11.42
C PHE A 246 -8.02 7.20 -9.91
N ARG A 247 -8.64 6.21 -9.25
CA ARG A 247 -8.73 6.18 -7.79
C ARG A 247 -7.34 6.15 -7.14
N SER A 248 -6.41 5.39 -7.70
CA SER A 248 -5.04 5.29 -7.18
C SER A 248 -4.23 6.55 -7.41
N MET A 249 -4.51 7.32 -8.47
CA MET A 249 -3.97 8.69 -8.63
C MET A 249 -4.39 9.56 -7.45
N THR A 250 -5.67 9.55 -7.08
CA THR A 250 -6.16 10.27 -5.90
C THR A 250 -5.45 9.79 -4.62
N GLN A 251 -5.41 8.50 -4.36
CA GLN A 251 -4.85 7.93 -3.13
C GLN A 251 -3.35 8.22 -2.98
N GLY A 252 -2.55 7.98 -4.02
CA GLY A 252 -1.11 8.25 -4.00
C GLY A 252 -0.80 9.73 -3.80
N SER A 253 -1.57 10.60 -4.45
CA SER A 253 -1.42 12.05 -4.29
C SER A 253 -1.77 12.50 -2.87
N LEU A 254 -2.83 11.97 -2.28
CA LEU A 254 -3.23 12.30 -0.89
C LEU A 254 -2.12 12.02 0.11
N MET A 255 -1.45 10.88 0.00
CA MET A 255 -0.38 10.49 0.92
C MET A 255 0.77 11.51 0.93
N VAL A 256 1.06 12.13 -0.21
CA VAL A 256 2.13 13.12 -0.36
C VAL A 256 1.65 14.53 0.02
N PHE A 257 0.47 14.94 -0.49
CA PHE A 257 0.08 16.34 -0.47
C PHE A 257 -0.73 16.77 0.77
N ILE A 258 -1.36 15.84 1.52
CA ILE A 258 -1.96 16.19 2.81
C ILE A 258 -0.87 16.62 3.82
N PRO A 259 0.22 15.86 4.06
CA PRO A 259 1.26 16.32 4.97
C PRO A 259 1.90 17.65 4.54
N LEU A 260 2.15 17.84 3.23
CA LEU A 260 2.69 19.10 2.70
C LEU A 260 1.73 20.28 2.93
N TYR A 261 0.44 20.08 2.75
CA TYR A 261 -0.57 21.11 2.98
C TYR A 261 -0.68 21.46 4.47
N LEU A 262 -0.77 20.45 5.33
CA LEU A 262 -0.86 20.64 6.79
C LEU A 262 0.38 21.38 7.34
N ALA A 263 1.58 21.01 6.90
CA ALA A 263 2.81 21.63 7.37
C ALA A 263 3.04 23.03 6.75
N ASN A 264 2.97 23.14 5.41
CA ASN A 264 3.43 24.34 4.71
C ASN A 264 2.36 25.44 4.59
N ILE A 265 1.08 25.09 4.61
CA ILE A 265 -0.04 26.06 4.49
C ILE A 265 -0.70 26.29 5.84
N MET A 266 -0.98 25.24 6.60
CA MET A 266 -1.66 25.36 7.88
C MET A 266 -0.71 25.56 9.05
N GLY A 267 0.63 25.40 8.86
CA GLY A 267 1.64 25.55 9.91
C GLY A 267 1.54 24.51 11.03
N TYR A 268 0.97 23.35 10.75
CA TYR A 268 0.82 22.29 11.75
C TYR A 268 2.16 21.66 12.08
N SER A 269 2.33 21.32 13.35
CA SER A 269 3.50 20.58 13.81
C SER A 269 3.54 19.19 13.15
N ALA A 270 4.72 18.59 13.14
CA ALA A 270 4.90 17.23 12.62
C ALA A 270 4.04 16.22 13.40
N TRP A 271 3.87 16.41 14.71
CA TRP A 271 2.97 15.60 15.55
C TRP A 271 1.52 15.68 15.07
N ALA A 272 1.00 16.90 14.87
CA ALA A 272 -0.38 17.10 14.41
C ALA A 272 -0.60 16.54 13.00
N THR A 273 0.39 16.71 12.11
CA THR A 273 0.39 16.13 10.77
C THR A 273 0.37 14.61 10.83
N GLY A 274 1.22 13.99 11.64
CA GLY A 274 1.25 12.54 11.85
C GLY A 274 -0.06 12.00 12.43
N ALA A 275 -0.65 12.72 13.41
CA ALA A 275 -1.95 12.37 13.99
C ALA A 275 -3.09 12.44 12.96
N ALA A 276 -3.11 13.46 12.10
CA ALA A 276 -4.09 13.57 11.01
C ALA A 276 -3.94 12.42 10.00
N MET A 277 -2.71 12.04 9.63
CA MET A 277 -2.46 10.90 8.74
C MET A 277 -2.85 9.57 9.38
N MET A 278 -2.61 9.39 10.68
CA MET A 278 -3.11 8.23 11.42
C MET A 278 -4.64 8.18 11.42
N GLY A 279 -5.31 9.31 11.65
CA GLY A 279 -6.77 9.42 11.58
C GLY A 279 -7.34 9.03 10.21
N LEU A 280 -6.72 9.50 9.12
CA LEU A 280 -7.05 9.12 7.75
C LEU A 280 -7.04 7.58 7.57
N GLN A 281 -5.97 6.92 8.01
CA GLN A 281 -5.77 5.49 7.83
C GLN A 281 -6.67 4.66 8.75
N LEU A 282 -6.85 5.06 10.01
CA LEU A 282 -7.73 4.37 10.96
C LEU A 282 -9.20 4.42 10.52
N CYS A 283 -9.68 5.57 10.05
CA CYS A 283 -11.03 5.68 9.51
C CYS A 283 -11.22 4.78 8.30
N GLY A 284 -10.22 4.68 7.42
CA GLY A 284 -10.23 3.78 6.28
C GLY A 284 -10.21 2.30 6.70
N PHE A 285 -9.44 1.95 7.72
CA PHE A 285 -9.41 0.59 8.27
C PHE A 285 -10.78 0.17 8.81
N ILE A 286 -11.46 1.05 9.52
CA ILE A 286 -12.82 0.81 10.04
C ILE A 286 -13.83 0.72 8.90
N ALA A 287 -13.72 1.57 7.89
CA ALA A 287 -14.66 1.66 6.77
C ALA A 287 -14.62 0.42 5.86
N ALA A 288 -13.47 -0.22 5.68
CA ALA A 288 -13.29 -1.31 4.72
C ALA A 288 -14.21 -2.53 4.99
N PRO A 289 -14.31 -3.10 6.21
CA PRO A 289 -15.21 -4.20 6.50
C PRO A 289 -16.69 -3.78 6.42
N ILE A 290 -17.02 -2.55 6.81
CA ILE A 290 -18.38 -1.99 6.72
C ILE A 290 -18.81 -1.93 5.25
N ALA A 291 -18.00 -1.29 4.39
CA ALA A 291 -18.30 -1.19 2.98
C ALA A 291 -18.33 -2.55 2.28
N GLY A 292 -17.42 -3.47 2.64
CA GLY A 292 -17.42 -4.83 2.14
C GLY A 292 -18.74 -5.54 2.43
N SER A 293 -19.17 -5.58 3.68
CA SER A 293 -20.43 -6.24 4.09
C SER A 293 -21.68 -5.53 3.52
N MET A 294 -21.67 -4.21 3.45
CA MET A 294 -22.76 -3.47 2.82
C MET A 294 -22.83 -3.74 1.32
N SER A 295 -21.70 -3.86 0.65
CA SER A 295 -21.67 -4.12 -0.79
C SER A 295 -22.24 -5.48 -1.18
N ASP A 296 -22.19 -6.47 -0.27
CA ASP A 296 -22.84 -7.78 -0.47
C ASP A 296 -24.36 -7.65 -0.47
N LYS A 297 -24.93 -6.72 0.29
CA LYS A 297 -26.36 -6.50 0.46
C LYS A 297 -26.94 -5.50 -0.57
N VAL A 298 -26.30 -4.34 -0.73
CA VAL A 298 -26.80 -3.23 -1.54
C VAL A 298 -26.29 -3.27 -2.99
N GLY A 299 -25.21 -4.02 -3.23
CA GLY A 299 -24.53 -4.15 -4.53
C GLY A 299 -23.19 -3.44 -4.57
N ARG A 300 -22.22 -4.07 -5.26
CA ARG A 300 -20.86 -3.56 -5.41
C ARG A 300 -20.83 -2.17 -6.02
N ARG A 301 -21.59 -1.99 -7.12
CA ARG A 301 -21.65 -0.75 -7.87
C ARG A 301 -22.11 0.43 -7.01
N ASN A 302 -23.23 0.26 -6.27
CA ASN A 302 -23.80 1.33 -5.47
C ASN A 302 -22.85 1.83 -4.37
N ILE A 303 -22.22 0.90 -3.65
CA ILE A 303 -21.27 1.25 -2.59
C ILE A 303 -20.02 1.94 -3.18
N MET A 304 -19.48 1.45 -4.29
CA MET A 304 -18.34 2.11 -4.96
C MET A 304 -18.69 3.52 -5.41
N MET A 305 -19.82 3.68 -6.11
CA MET A 305 -20.27 4.99 -6.61
C MET A 305 -20.49 5.99 -5.47
N THR A 306 -21.22 5.59 -4.43
CA THR A 306 -21.49 6.45 -3.27
C THR A 306 -20.18 6.85 -2.58
N SER A 307 -19.27 5.90 -2.36
CA SER A 307 -17.97 6.18 -1.73
C SER A 307 -17.11 7.12 -2.56
N MET A 308 -17.10 6.98 -3.90
CA MET A 308 -16.36 7.88 -4.79
C MET A 308 -16.98 9.28 -4.85
N VAL A 309 -18.31 9.40 -4.91
CA VAL A 309 -19.01 10.69 -4.83
C VAL A 309 -18.69 11.38 -3.51
N MET A 310 -18.81 10.67 -2.38
CA MET A 310 -18.49 11.24 -1.08
C MET A 310 -17.01 11.63 -0.96
N THR A 311 -16.09 10.85 -1.55
CA THR A 311 -14.67 11.23 -1.63
C THR A 311 -14.49 12.55 -2.38
N ALA A 312 -15.16 12.73 -3.53
CA ALA A 312 -15.10 13.97 -4.31
C ALA A 312 -15.68 15.16 -3.53
N VAL A 313 -16.82 14.95 -2.88
CA VAL A 313 -17.47 15.99 -2.05
C VAL A 313 -16.56 16.42 -0.90
N VAL A 314 -15.93 15.45 -0.19
CA VAL A 314 -15.01 15.73 0.91
C VAL A 314 -13.77 16.48 0.41
N LEU A 315 -13.19 16.07 -0.73
CA LEU A 315 -12.05 16.77 -1.34
C LEU A 315 -12.38 18.23 -1.69
N LEU A 316 -13.56 18.48 -2.26
CA LEU A 316 -14.00 19.84 -2.54
C LEU A 316 -14.29 20.61 -1.24
N ALA A 317 -14.91 19.98 -0.25
CA ALA A 317 -15.10 20.59 1.07
C ALA A 317 -13.77 20.97 1.73
N MET A 318 -12.71 20.16 1.56
CA MET A 318 -11.35 20.49 2.04
C MET A 318 -10.80 21.76 1.38
N VAL A 319 -11.07 21.98 0.09
CA VAL A 319 -10.67 23.23 -0.59
C VAL A 319 -11.36 24.44 0.03
N PHE A 320 -12.67 24.35 0.31
CA PHE A 320 -13.41 25.43 0.95
C PHE A 320 -13.08 25.59 2.44
N ALA A 321 -12.74 24.50 3.13
CA ALA A 321 -12.30 24.56 4.52
C ALA A 321 -10.97 25.32 4.66
N GLY A 322 -10.14 25.32 3.61
CA GLY A 322 -8.86 26.03 3.58
C GLY A 322 -7.99 25.76 4.81
N GLY A 323 -7.47 26.79 5.45
CA GLY A 323 -6.64 26.71 6.65
C GLY A 323 -7.39 26.54 7.97
N THR A 324 -8.68 26.15 7.97
CA THR A 324 -9.44 25.99 9.20
C THR A 324 -9.27 24.59 9.84
N PRO A 325 -9.50 24.44 11.16
CA PRO A 325 -9.44 23.12 11.82
C PRO A 325 -10.40 22.06 11.22
N ALA A 326 -11.47 22.50 10.53
CA ALA A 326 -12.39 21.60 9.82
C ALA A 326 -11.67 20.72 8.78
N PHE A 327 -10.58 21.22 8.21
CA PHE A 327 -9.75 20.47 7.26
C PHE A 327 -9.27 19.13 7.84
N VAL A 328 -8.80 19.10 9.09
CA VAL A 328 -8.31 17.87 9.73
C VAL A 328 -9.42 16.85 9.93
N PHE A 329 -10.62 17.30 10.31
CA PHE A 329 -11.78 16.43 10.40
C PHE A 329 -12.15 15.85 9.03
N LEU A 330 -12.09 16.67 7.98
CA LEU A 330 -12.32 16.22 6.60
C LEU A 330 -11.26 15.22 6.13
N VAL A 331 -10.00 15.33 6.58
CA VAL A 331 -8.95 14.33 6.30
C VAL A 331 -9.35 12.94 6.83
N ALA A 332 -9.83 12.85 8.07
CA ALA A 332 -10.29 11.58 8.64
C ALA A 332 -11.53 11.04 7.88
N THR A 333 -12.49 11.91 7.57
CA THR A 333 -13.69 11.58 6.79
C THR A 333 -13.33 11.08 5.38
N LEU A 334 -12.34 11.70 4.75
CA LEU A 334 -11.82 11.28 3.45
C LEU A 334 -11.28 9.85 3.50
N GLY A 335 -10.54 9.51 4.57
CA GLY A 335 -10.04 8.16 4.80
C GLY A 335 -11.16 7.14 4.83
N PHE A 336 -12.26 7.45 5.52
CA PHE A 336 -13.42 6.56 5.58
C PHE A 336 -13.96 6.21 4.19
N PHE A 337 -14.23 7.19 3.34
CA PHE A 337 -14.80 6.93 2.03
C PHE A 337 -13.81 6.37 1.01
N LEU A 338 -12.60 6.90 0.94
CA LEU A 338 -11.61 6.51 -0.08
C LEU A 338 -11.10 5.08 0.11
N PHE A 339 -10.81 4.67 1.35
CA PHE A 339 -10.26 3.33 1.61
C PHE A 339 -11.34 2.25 1.65
N ALA A 340 -12.59 2.59 1.93
CA ALA A 340 -13.74 1.70 1.83
C ALA A 340 -13.85 1.03 0.45
N ILE A 341 -13.51 1.76 -0.61
CA ILE A 341 -13.61 1.32 -2.02
C ILE A 341 -12.71 0.10 -2.30
N ARG A 342 -11.55 0.00 -1.65
CA ARG A 342 -10.52 -1.01 -1.98
C ARG A 342 -11.05 -2.44 -1.86
N ALA A 343 -11.71 -2.77 -0.76
CA ALA A 343 -12.24 -4.11 -0.51
C ALA A 343 -13.35 -4.47 -1.51
N VAL A 344 -14.26 -3.52 -1.76
CA VAL A 344 -15.37 -3.70 -2.71
C VAL A 344 -14.87 -3.89 -4.13
N LEU A 345 -13.87 -3.10 -4.54
CA LEU A 345 -13.26 -3.19 -5.87
C LEU A 345 -12.61 -4.56 -6.11
N GLN A 346 -11.85 -5.06 -5.13
CA GLN A 346 -11.22 -6.38 -5.22
C GLN A 346 -12.26 -7.50 -5.32
N ALA A 347 -13.30 -7.43 -4.49
CA ALA A 347 -14.40 -8.40 -4.52
C ALA A 347 -15.12 -8.37 -5.89
N TRP A 348 -15.47 -7.19 -6.39
CA TRP A 348 -16.13 -7.07 -7.70
C TRP A 348 -15.24 -7.52 -8.86
N THR A 349 -13.93 -7.27 -8.79
CA THR A 349 -12.96 -7.78 -9.77
C THR A 349 -12.99 -9.32 -9.81
N LEU A 350 -13.06 -9.97 -8.65
CA LEU A 350 -13.18 -11.43 -8.57
C LEU A 350 -14.53 -11.94 -9.08
N ASP A 351 -15.63 -11.25 -8.75
CA ASP A 351 -16.98 -11.58 -9.24
C ASP A 351 -17.06 -11.49 -10.78
N ALA A 352 -16.38 -10.52 -11.40
CA ALA A 352 -16.33 -10.30 -12.84
C ALA A 352 -15.33 -11.23 -13.60
N THR A 353 -14.65 -12.14 -12.89
CA THR A 353 -13.55 -12.94 -13.44
C THR A 353 -13.87 -14.44 -13.39
N PRO A 354 -13.53 -15.24 -14.42
CA PRO A 354 -13.64 -16.69 -14.34
C PRO A 354 -12.91 -17.27 -13.13
N LYS A 355 -13.49 -18.28 -12.47
CA LYS A 355 -12.99 -18.83 -11.18
C LYS A 355 -11.52 -19.26 -11.19
N ASN A 356 -11.00 -19.68 -12.34
CA ASN A 356 -9.62 -20.13 -12.53
C ASN A 356 -8.62 -18.99 -12.81
N MET A 357 -9.07 -17.74 -12.97
CA MET A 357 -8.24 -16.60 -13.36
C MET A 357 -8.20 -15.44 -12.34
N GLY A 358 -8.76 -15.65 -11.14
CA GLY A 358 -8.84 -14.60 -10.13
C GLY A 358 -7.49 -13.97 -9.76
N GLY A 359 -6.43 -14.77 -9.67
CA GLY A 359 -5.08 -14.27 -9.40
C GLY A 359 -4.55 -13.35 -10.52
N SER A 360 -4.75 -13.74 -11.78
CA SER A 360 -4.36 -12.93 -12.94
C SER A 360 -5.15 -11.63 -13.05
N ALA A 361 -6.45 -11.66 -12.72
CA ALA A 361 -7.31 -10.47 -12.72
C ALA A 361 -6.90 -9.47 -11.62
N ILE A 362 -6.60 -9.94 -10.42
CA ILE A 362 -6.08 -9.10 -9.32
C ILE A 362 -4.69 -8.56 -9.69
N GLY A 363 -3.83 -9.37 -10.31
CA GLY A 363 -2.52 -8.91 -10.81
C GLY A 363 -2.65 -7.81 -11.85
N LEU A 364 -3.57 -7.95 -12.81
CA LEU A 364 -3.88 -6.91 -13.80
C LEU A 364 -4.40 -5.63 -13.13
N LEU A 365 -5.33 -5.78 -12.19
CA LEU A 365 -5.85 -4.66 -11.41
C LEU A 365 -4.73 -3.89 -10.71
N PHE A 366 -3.86 -4.58 -9.98
CA PHE A 366 -2.74 -3.94 -9.27
C PHE A 366 -1.69 -3.34 -10.21
N GLY A 367 -1.42 -3.98 -11.35
CA GLY A 367 -0.53 -3.41 -12.36
C GLY A 367 -1.04 -2.08 -12.90
N ILE A 368 -2.33 -1.99 -13.21
CA ILE A 368 -2.97 -0.76 -13.68
C ILE A 368 -3.06 0.29 -12.55
N GLN A 369 -3.34 -0.13 -11.32
CA GLN A 369 -3.28 0.76 -10.14
C GLN A 369 -1.90 1.39 -9.94
N ALA A 370 -0.84 0.62 -10.16
CA ALA A 370 0.53 1.12 -9.99
C ALA A 370 0.84 2.28 -10.93
N ILE A 371 0.29 2.27 -12.16
CA ILE A 371 0.41 3.39 -13.11
C ILE A 371 -0.24 4.64 -12.52
N GLY A 372 -1.45 4.52 -12.00
CA GLY A 372 -2.14 5.65 -11.36
C GLY A 372 -1.38 6.17 -10.14
N ASN A 373 -0.90 5.25 -9.30
CA ASN A 373 -0.17 5.59 -8.08
C ASN A 373 1.19 6.27 -8.36
N ALA A 374 1.80 6.01 -9.51
CA ALA A 374 3.01 6.69 -9.96
C ALA A 374 2.70 8.05 -10.60
N ALA A 375 1.68 8.12 -11.48
CA ALA A 375 1.36 9.32 -12.23
C ALA A 375 0.72 10.42 -11.36
N GLY A 376 -0.17 10.05 -10.44
CA GLY A 376 -0.94 11.00 -9.64
C GLY A 376 -0.08 11.99 -8.86
N PRO A 377 0.85 11.52 -7.99
CA PRO A 377 1.72 12.42 -7.23
C PRO A 377 2.55 13.33 -8.12
N LEU A 378 3.10 12.83 -9.23
CA LEU A 378 3.92 13.64 -10.14
C LEU A 378 3.13 14.77 -10.77
N ILE A 379 1.92 14.48 -11.27
CA ILE A 379 1.03 15.51 -11.83
C ILE A 379 0.65 16.53 -10.76
N CYS A 380 0.30 16.08 -9.54
CA CYS A 380 0.03 16.96 -8.42
C CYS A 380 1.23 17.84 -8.08
N GLY A 381 2.46 17.31 -8.14
CA GLY A 381 3.68 18.09 -7.89
C GLY A 381 3.81 19.26 -8.87
N ILE A 382 3.65 18.98 -10.17
CA ILE A 382 3.68 20.00 -11.22
C ILE A 382 2.58 21.05 -11.02
N LEU A 383 1.37 20.62 -10.66
CA LEU A 383 0.26 21.52 -10.39
C LEU A 383 0.52 22.37 -9.15
N ALA A 384 1.09 21.77 -8.09
CA ALA A 384 1.41 22.48 -6.86
C ALA A 384 2.50 23.54 -7.06
N ASP A 385 3.54 23.24 -7.83
CA ASP A 385 4.59 24.21 -8.16
C ASP A 385 4.06 25.39 -8.99
N LYS A 386 3.09 25.13 -9.88
CA LYS A 386 2.55 26.16 -10.80
C LYS A 386 1.37 26.95 -10.21
N TYR A 387 0.49 26.29 -9.48
CA TYR A 387 -0.80 26.85 -9.05
C TYR A 387 -1.02 26.78 -7.53
N GLY A 388 -0.01 26.34 -6.76
CA GLY A 388 -0.09 26.17 -5.32
C GLY A 388 -0.75 24.85 -4.89
N LEU A 389 -0.56 24.49 -3.62
CA LEU A 389 -0.97 23.18 -3.06
C LEU A 389 -2.48 22.90 -3.16
N LEU A 390 -3.34 23.91 -3.12
CA LEU A 390 -4.80 23.71 -3.27
C LEU A 390 -5.19 23.11 -4.63
N SER A 391 -4.40 23.35 -5.68
CA SER A 391 -4.67 22.79 -7.00
C SER A 391 -4.64 21.26 -7.02
N THR A 392 -3.88 20.66 -6.11
CA THR A 392 -3.79 19.20 -5.98
C THR A 392 -5.11 18.57 -5.54
N PHE A 393 -5.87 19.23 -4.67
CA PHE A 393 -7.19 18.74 -4.22
C PHE A 393 -8.23 18.79 -5.33
N TYR A 394 -8.20 19.82 -6.18
CA TYR A 394 -9.04 19.87 -7.38
C TYR A 394 -8.70 18.73 -8.35
N PHE A 395 -7.42 18.48 -8.58
CA PHE A 395 -6.99 17.37 -9.42
C PHE A 395 -7.42 16.01 -8.85
N MET A 396 -7.27 15.80 -7.54
CA MET A 396 -7.71 14.59 -6.87
C MET A 396 -9.24 14.41 -6.94
N ALA A 397 -10.01 15.48 -6.78
CA ALA A 397 -11.46 15.46 -6.96
C ALA A 397 -11.83 15.12 -8.42
N PHE A 398 -11.13 15.69 -9.38
CA PHE A 398 -11.32 15.38 -10.81
C PHE A 398 -11.04 13.90 -11.12
N THR A 399 -9.92 13.35 -10.63
CA THR A 399 -9.55 11.95 -10.89
C THR A 399 -10.53 10.97 -10.25
N ILE A 400 -11.03 11.23 -9.04
CA ILE A 400 -12.04 10.35 -8.42
C ILE A 400 -13.40 10.43 -9.10
N VAL A 401 -13.78 11.59 -9.67
CA VAL A 401 -14.97 11.72 -10.49
C VAL A 401 -14.85 10.90 -11.77
N ILE A 402 -13.70 10.95 -12.47
CA ILE A 402 -13.45 10.08 -13.63
C ILE A 402 -13.51 8.61 -13.23
N ALA A 403 -12.91 8.22 -12.10
CA ALA A 403 -13.01 6.86 -11.59
C ALA A 403 -14.46 6.41 -11.42
N ASN A 404 -15.30 7.31 -10.88
CA ASN A 404 -16.73 7.05 -10.70
C ASN A 404 -17.51 6.93 -12.02
N MET A 405 -17.15 7.73 -13.04
CA MET A 405 -17.77 7.62 -14.37
C MET A 405 -17.55 6.22 -14.99
N PHE A 406 -16.34 5.65 -14.85
CA PHE A 406 -16.09 4.29 -15.31
C PHE A 406 -16.96 3.25 -14.57
N VAL A 407 -17.15 3.41 -13.25
CA VAL A 407 -18.05 2.55 -12.47
C VAL A 407 -19.50 2.71 -12.91
N PHE A 408 -19.93 3.95 -13.20
CA PHE A 408 -21.30 4.24 -13.64
C PHE A 408 -21.66 3.55 -14.96
N ILE A 409 -20.71 3.40 -15.88
CA ILE A 409 -20.93 2.77 -17.19
C ILE A 409 -21.02 1.25 -17.09
N ILE A 410 -20.51 0.62 -16.01
CA ILE A 410 -20.61 -0.84 -15.83
C ILE A 410 -22.07 -1.22 -15.64
N PRO A 411 -22.61 -2.18 -16.43
CA PRO A 411 -23.98 -2.65 -16.27
C PRO A 411 -24.24 -3.21 -14.86
N ASP A 412 -25.40 -2.93 -14.31
CA ASP A 412 -25.81 -3.51 -13.02
C ASP A 412 -26.33 -4.95 -13.26
N GLU A 413 -25.51 -5.95 -12.96
CA GLU A 413 -25.85 -7.36 -13.15
C GLU A 413 -26.95 -7.87 -12.20
N ARG A 414 -27.44 -7.01 -11.28
CA ARG A 414 -28.54 -7.29 -10.36
C ARG A 414 -29.91 -6.85 -10.88
N ALA A 415 -30.02 -6.35 -12.12
CA ALA A 415 -31.35 -6.18 -12.71
C ALA A 415 -31.99 -7.58 -12.74
N PRO A 416 -33.14 -7.83 -12.06
CA PRO A 416 -33.78 -9.13 -12.12
C PRO A 416 -34.02 -9.43 -13.58
N ALA A 417 -33.65 -10.65 -14.01
CA ALA A 417 -34.07 -11.14 -15.30
C ALA A 417 -35.58 -10.87 -15.36
N LYS A 418 -35.98 -9.96 -16.28
CA LYS A 418 -37.40 -9.72 -16.52
C LYS A 418 -38.00 -11.07 -16.83
N ALA A 419 -38.87 -11.54 -15.93
CA ALA A 419 -39.64 -12.74 -16.03
C ALA A 419 -40.52 -12.71 -17.31
#